data_f6ead839191110f6679fcbba142281ca
#
_entry.id   f6ead839191110f6679fcbba142281ca
#
_cell.length_a   1.000
_cell.length_b   1.000
_cell.length_c   1.000
_cell.angle_alpha   90.00
_cell.angle_beta   90.00
_cell.angle_gamma   90.00
#
_symmetry.space_group_name_H-M   'P 1'
#
loop_
_entity.id
_entity.type
_entity.pdbx_description
1 polymer ?
#
loop_
_entity_poly.entity_id
_entity_poly.type
_entity_poly.pdbx_seq_one_letter_code
_entity_poly.pdbx_strand_id
1 'polypeptide(L)'
;DIELPKVPNKIKALMMSTAIPGSGQIWAEKKYPGYGFMSVEGFLGVSALLAHNRYKKSWGSFESNYNDYRIGTDPHDLLELRPKIVQYAKETERYNAFMKNIRTISLSIWVVNMVHAYLVTPGDDFFDGEYFFDIGYNSNENQFHINFNF
;
A
#
# COMPACT_ATOMS: atom_id res chain seq x y z
N ASP A 1 3.54 -15.04 -39.66
CA ASP A 1 3.59 -15.05 -38.18
C ASP A 1 3.81 -13.63 -37.73
N ILE A 2 2.84 -13.08 -36.99
CA ILE A 2 2.98 -11.74 -36.38
C ILE A 2 3.74 -11.96 -35.08
N GLU A 3 5.01 -11.61 -35.04
CA GLU A 3 5.77 -11.59 -33.79
C GLU A 3 5.25 -10.40 -32.93
N LEU A 4 4.63 -10.71 -31.80
CA LEU A 4 4.26 -9.71 -30.84
C LEU A 4 5.53 -9.11 -30.20
N PRO A 5 5.59 -7.78 -30.00
CA PRO A 5 6.74 -7.16 -29.35
C PRO A 5 6.97 -7.75 -27.95
N LYS A 6 8.20 -8.12 -27.65
CA LYS A 6 8.56 -8.65 -26.33
C LYS A 6 8.49 -7.52 -25.31
N VAL A 7 7.74 -7.74 -24.22
CA VAL A 7 7.71 -6.78 -23.11
C VAL A 7 9.10 -6.72 -22.47
N PRO A 8 9.70 -5.52 -22.31
CA PRO A 8 10.99 -5.34 -21.66
C PRO A 8 11.02 -5.96 -20.25
N ASN A 9 12.13 -6.56 -19.87
CA ASN A 9 12.27 -7.27 -18.60
C ASN A 9 11.98 -6.38 -17.39
N LYS A 10 12.42 -5.13 -17.37
CA LYS A 10 12.16 -4.17 -16.30
C LYS A 10 10.67 -3.87 -16.14
N ILE A 11 9.94 -3.71 -17.24
CA ILE A 11 8.48 -3.52 -17.21
C ILE A 11 7.79 -4.76 -16.69
N LYS A 12 8.22 -5.95 -17.10
CA LYS A 12 7.68 -7.20 -16.61
C LYS A 12 7.86 -7.34 -15.10
N ALA A 13 9.05 -7.03 -14.58
CA ALA A 13 9.31 -7.03 -13.13
C ALA A 13 8.46 -6.01 -12.37
N LEU A 14 8.28 -4.80 -12.92
CA LEU A 14 7.40 -3.77 -12.38
C LEU A 14 5.95 -4.26 -12.33
N MET A 15 5.43 -4.82 -13.42
CA MET A 15 4.06 -5.36 -13.47
C MET A 15 3.85 -6.51 -12.48
N MET A 16 4.82 -7.41 -12.34
CA MET A 16 4.77 -8.48 -11.34
C MET A 16 4.72 -7.91 -9.92
N SER A 17 5.58 -6.93 -9.60
CA SER A 17 5.61 -6.27 -8.28
C SER A 17 4.37 -5.40 -8.01
N THR A 18 3.66 -4.97 -9.06
CA THR A 18 2.35 -4.30 -8.93
C THR A 18 1.27 -5.29 -8.48
N ALA A 19 1.31 -6.52 -8.97
CA ALA A 19 0.33 -7.55 -8.59
C ALA A 19 0.63 -8.14 -7.20
N ILE A 20 1.89 -8.50 -6.96
CA ILE A 20 2.34 -9.10 -5.69
C ILE A 20 3.65 -8.43 -5.28
N PRO A 21 3.68 -7.66 -4.17
CA PRO A 21 4.89 -7.01 -3.69
C PRO A 21 6.05 -8.01 -3.55
N GLY A 22 7.22 -7.66 -4.10
CA GLY A 22 8.41 -8.50 -4.06
C GLY A 22 8.55 -9.53 -5.18
N SER A 23 7.50 -9.83 -5.93
CA SER A 23 7.54 -10.88 -6.98
C SER A 23 8.44 -10.52 -8.15
N GLY A 24 8.48 -9.27 -8.56
CA GLY A 24 9.35 -8.80 -9.64
C GLY A 24 10.83 -8.92 -9.28
N GLN A 25 11.21 -8.63 -8.03
CA GLN A 25 12.56 -8.83 -7.53
C GLN A 25 12.95 -10.31 -7.50
N ILE A 26 12.04 -11.18 -7.02
CA ILE A 26 12.27 -12.62 -7.01
C ILE A 26 12.47 -13.16 -8.42
N TRP A 27 11.64 -12.71 -9.37
CA TRP A 27 11.76 -13.05 -10.78
C TRP A 27 13.09 -12.58 -11.37
N ALA A 28 13.57 -11.39 -10.99
CA ALA A 28 14.87 -10.83 -11.36
C ALA A 28 16.05 -11.45 -10.59
N GLU A 29 15.85 -12.57 -9.90
CA GLU A 29 16.83 -13.29 -9.07
C GLU A 29 17.32 -12.51 -7.82
N LYS A 30 16.72 -11.37 -7.52
CA LYS A 30 16.97 -10.56 -6.31
C LYS A 30 16.10 -11.04 -5.15
N LYS A 31 16.34 -12.27 -4.69
CA LYS A 31 15.46 -12.98 -3.74
C LYS A 31 15.34 -12.27 -2.39
N TYR A 32 16.44 -11.77 -1.81
CA TYR A 32 16.43 -11.14 -0.49
C TYR A 32 15.52 -9.91 -0.41
N PRO A 33 15.69 -8.88 -1.27
CA PRO A 33 14.76 -7.74 -1.24
C PRO A 33 13.33 -8.15 -1.60
N GLY A 34 13.13 -9.12 -2.50
CA GLY A 34 11.80 -9.62 -2.84
C GLY A 34 11.06 -10.20 -1.64
N TYR A 35 11.69 -11.10 -0.90
CA TYR A 35 11.12 -11.65 0.34
C TYR A 35 10.96 -10.57 1.43
N GLY A 36 11.86 -9.60 1.49
CA GLY A 36 11.74 -8.45 2.39
C GLY A 36 10.44 -7.67 2.17
N PHE A 37 10.17 -7.23 0.94
CA PHE A 37 8.93 -6.53 0.60
C PHE A 37 7.69 -7.38 0.86
N MET A 38 7.71 -8.66 0.45
CA MET A 38 6.61 -9.60 0.66
C MET A 38 6.30 -9.78 2.15
N SER A 39 7.32 -9.91 2.99
CA SER A 39 7.17 -10.08 4.44
C SER A 39 6.58 -8.84 5.11
N VAL A 40 7.05 -7.65 4.74
CA VAL A 40 6.56 -6.39 5.30
C VAL A 40 5.11 -6.17 4.90
N GLU A 41 4.75 -6.34 3.64
CA GLU A 41 3.37 -6.20 3.17
C GLU A 41 2.45 -7.26 3.78
N GLY A 42 2.91 -8.49 3.91
CA GLY A 42 2.18 -9.56 4.61
C GLY A 42 1.90 -9.20 6.08
N PHE A 43 2.88 -8.67 6.79
CA PHE A 43 2.72 -8.20 8.17
C PHE A 43 1.71 -7.04 8.28
N LEU A 44 1.80 -6.06 7.39
CA LEU A 44 0.85 -4.94 7.33
C LEU A 44 -0.57 -5.42 7.03
N GLY A 45 -0.72 -6.38 6.10
CA GLY A 45 -2.01 -6.98 5.77
C GLY A 45 -2.65 -7.70 6.96
N VAL A 46 -1.88 -8.54 7.67
CA VAL A 46 -2.37 -9.22 8.90
C VAL A 46 -2.74 -8.19 9.98
N SER A 47 -1.92 -7.16 10.18
CA SER A 47 -2.18 -6.10 11.15
C SER A 47 -3.47 -5.33 10.82
N ALA A 48 -3.71 -5.05 9.54
CA ALA A 48 -4.94 -4.41 9.07
C ALA A 48 -6.18 -5.29 9.33
N LEU A 49 -6.10 -6.59 9.08
CA LEU A 49 -7.18 -7.54 9.35
C LEU A 49 -7.52 -7.61 10.84
N LEU A 50 -6.51 -7.69 11.70
CA LEU A 50 -6.70 -7.70 13.16
C LEU A 50 -7.34 -6.40 13.64
N ALA A 51 -6.87 -5.25 13.15
CA ALA A 51 -7.44 -3.96 13.46
C ALA A 51 -8.89 -3.82 12.99
N HIS A 52 -9.20 -4.32 11.79
CA HIS A 52 -10.55 -4.33 11.24
C HIS A 52 -11.52 -5.16 12.10
N ASN A 53 -11.11 -6.33 12.56
CA ASN A 53 -11.91 -7.17 13.45
C ASN A 53 -12.17 -6.47 14.80
N ARG A 54 -11.15 -5.79 15.35
CA ARG A 54 -11.28 -4.99 16.56
C ARG A 54 -12.22 -3.79 16.35
N TYR A 55 -12.07 -3.09 15.23
CA TYR A 55 -12.97 -2.01 14.85
C TYR A 55 -14.42 -2.46 14.81
N LYS A 56 -14.73 -3.55 14.08
CA LYS A 56 -16.09 -4.10 14.02
C LYS A 56 -16.66 -4.44 15.38
N LYS A 57 -15.86 -5.05 16.25
CA LYS A 57 -16.29 -5.39 17.61
C LYS A 57 -16.60 -4.14 18.43
N SER A 58 -15.70 -3.16 18.45
CA SER A 58 -15.90 -1.91 19.19
C SER A 58 -17.09 -1.11 18.64
N TRP A 59 -17.25 -1.07 17.31
CA TRP A 59 -18.39 -0.42 16.69
C TRP A 59 -19.71 -1.08 17.08
N GLY A 60 -19.83 -2.40 17.00
CA GLY A 60 -21.04 -3.13 17.42
C GLY A 60 -21.37 -2.92 18.89
N SER A 61 -20.35 -2.91 19.76
CA SER A 61 -20.55 -2.60 21.19
C SER A 61 -20.99 -1.16 21.40
N PHE A 62 -20.41 -0.20 20.65
CA PHE A 62 -20.84 1.21 20.69
C PHE A 62 -22.31 1.33 20.30
N GLU A 63 -22.68 0.78 19.15
CA GLU A 63 -24.03 0.85 18.59
C GLU A 63 -25.07 0.23 19.54
N SER A 64 -24.79 -0.95 20.09
CA SER A 64 -25.66 -1.60 21.06
C SER A 64 -25.87 -0.74 22.31
N ASN A 65 -24.77 -0.34 22.98
CA ASN A 65 -24.89 0.47 24.21
C ASN A 65 -25.52 1.85 23.93
N TYR A 66 -25.28 2.44 22.76
CA TYR A 66 -25.89 3.71 22.37
C TYR A 66 -27.40 3.57 22.16
N ASN A 67 -27.85 2.47 21.53
CA ASN A 67 -29.28 2.19 21.36
C ASN A 67 -29.96 1.95 22.70
N ASP A 68 -29.35 1.17 23.61
CA ASP A 68 -29.85 0.92 24.95
C ASP A 68 -29.96 2.25 25.76
N TYR A 69 -28.93 3.11 25.67
CA TYR A 69 -28.93 4.42 26.27
C TYR A 69 -30.07 5.32 25.76
N ARG A 70 -30.35 5.27 24.45
CA ARG A 70 -31.37 6.11 23.80
C ARG A 70 -32.79 5.72 24.18
N ILE A 71 -33.05 4.44 24.45
CA ILE A 71 -34.37 3.94 24.85
C ILE A 71 -34.54 3.75 26.36
N GLY A 72 -33.42 3.77 27.09
CA GLY A 72 -33.40 3.61 28.54
C GLY A 72 -34.14 4.76 29.26
N THR A 73 -34.90 4.42 30.31
CA THR A 73 -35.63 5.35 31.13
C THR A 73 -35.16 5.37 32.57
N ASP A 74 -34.40 4.35 33.00
CA ASP A 74 -33.83 4.28 34.34
C ASP A 74 -32.56 5.13 34.44
N PRO A 75 -32.50 6.14 35.34
CA PRO A 75 -31.31 6.98 35.52
C PRO A 75 -30.04 6.19 35.89
N HIS A 76 -30.19 5.09 36.64
CA HIS A 76 -29.06 4.27 37.07
C HIS A 76 -28.41 3.57 35.89
N ASP A 77 -29.21 2.95 35.00
CA ASP A 77 -28.72 2.28 33.78
C ASP A 77 -28.04 3.28 32.83
N LEU A 78 -28.59 4.49 32.70
CA LEU A 78 -28.00 5.54 31.87
C LEU A 78 -26.63 6.00 32.37
N LEU A 79 -26.43 6.04 33.69
CA LEU A 79 -25.12 6.37 34.30
C LEU A 79 -24.07 5.28 34.03
N GLU A 80 -24.45 4.00 33.99
CA GLU A 80 -23.56 2.91 33.65
C GLU A 80 -23.22 2.83 32.15
N LEU A 81 -24.19 3.11 31.29
CA LEU A 81 -24.02 3.02 29.85
C LEU A 81 -23.09 4.11 29.27
N ARG A 82 -23.19 5.33 29.82
CA ARG A 82 -22.44 6.49 29.34
C ARG A 82 -20.91 6.25 29.24
N PRO A 83 -20.22 5.78 30.29
CA PRO A 83 -18.78 5.53 30.21
C PRO A 83 -18.45 4.43 29.20
N LYS A 84 -19.26 3.39 29.04
CA LYS A 84 -19.08 2.31 28.06
C LYS A 84 -19.18 2.85 26.64
N ILE A 85 -20.17 3.70 26.36
CA ILE A 85 -20.32 4.35 25.05
C ILE A 85 -19.10 5.18 24.70
N VAL A 86 -18.62 6.02 25.63
CA VAL A 86 -17.43 6.85 25.44
C VAL A 86 -16.18 6.00 25.21
N GLN A 87 -16.03 4.91 25.95
CA GLN A 87 -14.92 3.97 25.77
C GLN A 87 -14.94 3.35 24.37
N TYR A 88 -16.06 2.75 23.98
CA TYR A 88 -16.16 2.09 22.66
C TYR A 88 -16.05 3.06 21.49
N ALA A 89 -16.54 4.30 21.64
CA ALA A 89 -16.31 5.35 20.64
C ALA A 89 -14.82 5.63 20.44
N LYS A 90 -14.07 5.83 21.54
CA LYS A 90 -12.61 6.05 21.49
C LYS A 90 -11.86 4.87 20.90
N GLU A 91 -12.23 3.63 21.25
CA GLU A 91 -11.62 2.43 20.70
C GLU A 91 -11.87 2.33 19.19
N THR A 92 -13.08 2.60 18.75
CA THR A 92 -13.46 2.63 17.34
C THR A 92 -12.64 3.64 16.55
N GLU A 93 -12.53 4.88 17.05
CA GLU A 93 -11.70 5.91 16.44
C GLU A 93 -10.23 5.51 16.36
N ARG A 94 -9.69 4.92 17.42
CA ARG A 94 -8.30 4.45 17.48
C ARG A 94 -8.02 3.38 16.44
N TYR A 95 -8.89 2.38 16.31
CA TYR A 95 -8.70 1.34 15.28
C TYR A 95 -8.89 1.86 13.87
N ASN A 96 -9.81 2.80 13.65
CA ASN A 96 -9.99 3.46 12.37
C ASN A 96 -8.74 4.27 11.96
N ALA A 97 -8.19 5.07 12.88
CA ALA A 97 -6.96 5.81 12.65
C ALA A 97 -5.76 4.88 12.37
N PHE A 98 -5.65 3.78 13.11
CA PHE A 98 -4.61 2.78 12.91
C PHE A 98 -4.71 2.12 11.51
N MET A 99 -5.90 1.71 11.07
CA MET A 99 -6.12 1.16 9.73
C MET A 99 -5.79 2.17 8.63
N LYS A 100 -6.15 3.46 8.83
CA LYS A 100 -5.80 4.53 7.89
C LYS A 100 -4.28 4.67 7.76
N ASN A 101 -3.56 4.67 8.87
CA ASN A 101 -2.10 4.77 8.88
C ASN A 101 -1.43 3.55 8.19
N ILE A 102 -1.88 2.33 8.53
CA ILE A 102 -1.37 1.10 7.87
C ILE A 102 -1.58 1.18 6.36
N ARG A 103 -2.77 1.59 5.90
CA ARG A 103 -3.06 1.71 4.46
C ARG A 103 -2.13 2.69 3.77
N THR A 104 -1.85 3.84 4.39
CA THR A 104 -0.93 4.84 3.85
C THR A 104 0.50 4.29 3.80
N ILE A 105 0.97 3.63 4.86
CA ILE A 105 2.31 3.02 4.92
C ILE A 105 2.44 1.91 3.86
N SER A 106 1.49 0.99 3.78
CA SER A 106 1.49 -0.09 2.80
C SER A 106 1.53 0.44 1.37
N LEU A 107 0.69 1.42 1.05
CA LEU A 107 0.72 2.04 -0.28
C LEU A 107 2.09 2.67 -0.61
N SER A 108 2.70 3.35 0.36
CA SER A 108 4.03 3.96 0.17
C SER A 108 5.11 2.89 -0.07
N ILE A 109 5.11 1.82 0.73
CA ILE A 109 6.05 0.70 0.57
C ILE A 109 5.82 0.00 -0.77
N TRP A 110 4.58 -0.17 -1.18
CA TRP A 110 4.24 -0.77 -2.48
C TRP A 110 4.80 0.03 -3.66
N VAL A 111 4.65 1.36 -3.65
CA VAL A 111 5.26 2.21 -4.68
C VAL A 111 6.79 2.07 -4.68
N VAL A 112 7.44 2.10 -3.51
CA VAL A 112 8.89 1.90 -3.39
C VAL A 112 9.29 0.53 -3.93
N ASN A 113 8.53 -0.53 -3.63
CA ASN A 113 8.75 -1.88 -4.13
C ASN A 113 8.70 -1.94 -5.67
N MET A 114 7.72 -1.29 -6.29
CA MET A 114 7.60 -1.24 -7.76
C MET A 114 8.80 -0.56 -8.41
N VAL A 115 9.19 0.61 -7.89
CA VAL A 115 10.37 1.36 -8.37
C VAL A 115 11.64 0.52 -8.17
N HIS A 116 11.82 -0.09 -7.01
CA HIS A 116 12.96 -0.96 -6.74
C HIS A 116 13.00 -2.17 -7.69
N ALA A 117 11.88 -2.82 -7.98
CA ALA A 117 11.81 -3.93 -8.93
C ALA A 117 12.31 -3.51 -10.32
N TYR A 118 11.88 -2.34 -10.79
CA TYR A 118 12.32 -1.78 -12.06
C TYR A 118 13.83 -1.51 -12.07
N LEU A 119 14.37 -0.88 -11.03
CA LEU A 119 15.77 -0.48 -10.96
C LEU A 119 16.75 -1.65 -10.84
N VAL A 120 16.38 -2.73 -10.12
CA VAL A 120 17.29 -3.87 -9.87
C VAL A 120 17.22 -4.95 -10.95
N THR A 121 16.24 -4.88 -11.84
CA THR A 121 16.09 -5.86 -12.94
C THR A 121 17.06 -5.52 -14.07
N PRO A 122 17.93 -6.46 -14.49
CA PRO A 122 18.78 -6.25 -15.65
C PRO A 122 17.96 -6.29 -16.95
N GLY A 123 18.37 -5.51 -17.92
CA GLY A 123 17.74 -5.44 -19.24
C GLY A 123 17.52 -4.01 -19.71
N ASP A 124 16.95 -3.90 -20.90
CA ASP A 124 16.71 -2.61 -21.54
C ASP A 124 15.71 -1.78 -20.75
N ASP A 125 16.02 -0.52 -20.58
CA ASP A 125 15.12 0.44 -19.95
C ASP A 125 13.94 0.74 -20.88
N PHE A 126 12.77 0.94 -20.29
CA PHE A 126 11.60 1.39 -21.07
C PHE A 126 11.89 2.71 -21.80
N PHE A 127 12.79 3.51 -21.23
CA PHE A 127 13.18 4.82 -21.74
C PHE A 127 14.39 4.77 -22.69
N ASP A 128 15.09 3.63 -22.78
CA ASP A 128 16.21 3.42 -23.72
C ASP A 128 15.74 2.95 -25.12
N GLY A 129 14.46 2.70 -25.29
CA GLY A 129 13.88 2.36 -26.58
C GLY A 129 13.84 3.59 -27.49
N GLU A 130 14.21 3.43 -28.75
CA GLU A 130 14.28 4.45 -29.83
C GLU A 130 12.99 5.30 -30.02
N TYR A 131 11.97 5.13 -29.17
CA TYR A 131 10.61 5.55 -29.49
C TYR A 131 9.95 6.52 -28.53
N PHE A 132 10.56 6.97 -27.43
CA PHE A 132 9.79 7.84 -26.54
C PHE A 132 10.45 9.18 -26.21
N PHE A 133 11.46 9.20 -25.41
CA PHE A 133 12.22 10.41 -25.12
C PHE A 133 13.54 10.07 -24.43
N ASP A 134 14.54 10.85 -24.68
CA ASP A 134 15.84 10.80 -24.01
C ASP A 134 15.97 12.02 -23.08
N ILE A 135 16.31 11.76 -21.81
CA ILE A 135 16.63 12.80 -20.85
C ILE A 135 18.11 12.73 -20.57
N GLY A 136 18.84 13.71 -21.05
CA GLY A 136 20.27 13.84 -20.78
C GLY A 136 20.60 15.12 -20.03
N TYR A 137 21.70 15.06 -19.28
CA TYR A 137 22.30 16.24 -18.67
C TYR A 137 23.68 16.47 -19.28
N ASN A 138 23.86 17.60 -19.95
CA ASN A 138 25.15 18.02 -20.48
C ASN A 138 25.89 18.82 -19.40
N SER A 139 26.85 18.19 -18.74
CA SER A 139 27.64 18.83 -17.68
C SER A 139 28.50 19.98 -18.14
N ASN A 140 28.87 20.03 -19.45
CA ASN A 140 29.71 21.09 -20.00
C ASN A 140 28.91 22.37 -20.24
N GLU A 141 27.63 22.25 -20.56
CA GLU A 141 26.73 23.38 -20.84
C GLU A 141 25.75 23.66 -19.68
N ASN A 142 25.79 22.82 -18.64
CA ASN A 142 24.90 22.91 -17.47
C ASN A 142 23.41 22.91 -17.87
N GLN A 143 23.08 22.10 -18.88
CA GLN A 143 21.73 22.03 -19.45
C GLN A 143 21.15 20.62 -19.40
N PHE A 144 19.85 20.54 -19.06
CA PHE A 144 19.04 19.35 -19.28
C PHE A 144 18.45 19.39 -20.70
N HIS A 145 18.51 18.28 -21.41
CA HIS A 145 17.82 18.13 -22.69
C HIS A 145 16.84 16.96 -22.62
N ILE A 146 15.72 17.14 -23.29
CA ILE A 146 14.72 16.10 -23.50
C ILE A 146 14.53 15.99 -25.00
N ASN A 147 14.95 14.89 -25.57
CA ASN A 147 14.75 14.60 -26.97
C ASN A 147 13.55 13.67 -27.13
N PHE A 148 12.63 14.04 -27.99
CA PHE A 148 11.50 13.20 -28.38
C PHE A 148 11.84 12.56 -29.72
N ASN A 149 11.95 11.23 -29.78
CA ASN A 149 12.07 10.47 -31.00
C ASN A 149 10.67 10.04 -31.45
N PHE A 150 10.23 10.55 -32.60
CA PHE A 150 8.94 10.20 -33.20
C PHE A 150 9.12 9.22 -34.34
#